data_07a9ecf02ca0c42040532d16d688a69d
#
_entry.id   07a9ecf02ca0c42040532d16d688a69d
#
_cell.length_a   1.000
_cell.length_b   1.000
_cell.length_c   1.000
_cell.angle_alpha   90.00
_cell.angle_beta   90.00
_cell.angle_gamma   90.00
#
_symmetry.space_group_name_H-M   'P 1'
#
loop_
_entity.id
_entity.type
_entity.pdbx_description
1 polymer ?
#
loop_
_entity_poly.entity_id
_entity_poly.type
_entity_poly.pdbx_seq_one_letter_code
_entity_poly.pdbx_strand_id
1 'polypeptide(L)'
;MSQSPETPKAKRSPIVAFLDLIEWLGNKLPDPAVLFIGGILLVWVLSAMCSPIPFTETLPGQKDPIRIVNLLTLEKFADFLAKMTEHFVGFHPLGVVLVAMLGVGVAEHSGFINAILKTMLTFTPKALLTPMVIFVAIISHTAADAGYVVVIPLAGVIFYAVGRHPLAGIAAAFAGVSGGFSANFVPSGIDPLLAGLTTSGARLVDEAYIVNPLCNWYFTACSSLLIMIIGWGITDYIIEPKLKSSIVDGDPNEMPKLPELSGRDQLGMVLALLSVGICFGLLTWWALMPDSSLQARPPAGEEWALYQRLTSLNKAAPARLMGSIVPLIFIFFLIPGIVHGFVSGTFKTHRDAIKGMSKAMESMGYYLVLVFFAALFIASFGESGFGALLAVKGAGVLRSMNASPSVTIAGVILISTTVNLLIGSASAKWAMLSPIFVPMLMLLGISPELAQAAYRIGDSSTNIITPMMPYFPLVVVFCQRYVKNTGIGTVTSLMLPYSLSFLVLWTAFLFLYWSIGIPLGIQGHYEYVVPATAGAM
;
A
#
# COMPACT_ATOMS: atom_id res chain seq x y z
N MET A 1 -8.53 34.05 -49.22
CA MET A 1 -9.19 33.27 -48.14
C MET A 1 -9.07 31.82 -48.55
N SER A 2 -7.99 31.12 -48.10
CA SER A 2 -7.79 29.69 -48.32
C SER A 2 -8.25 28.98 -47.04
N GLN A 3 -9.32 28.21 -47.15
CA GLN A 3 -9.78 27.30 -46.09
C GLN A 3 -8.74 26.20 -45.93
N SER A 4 -8.12 26.12 -44.78
CA SER A 4 -7.31 24.95 -44.38
C SER A 4 -8.20 23.71 -44.31
N PRO A 5 -7.80 22.56 -44.87
CA PRO A 5 -8.60 21.35 -44.79
C PRO A 5 -8.72 20.90 -43.32
N GLU A 6 -9.93 20.78 -42.80
CA GLU A 6 -10.19 20.12 -41.53
C GLU A 6 -9.70 18.68 -41.62
N THR A 7 -8.67 18.35 -40.84
CA THR A 7 -8.21 16.97 -40.63
C THR A 7 -9.37 16.14 -40.06
N PRO A 8 -9.72 14.99 -40.66
CA PRO A 8 -10.80 14.15 -40.17
C PRO A 8 -10.48 13.72 -38.73
N LYS A 9 -11.37 14.02 -37.79
CA LYS A 9 -11.28 13.53 -36.39
C LYS A 9 -11.19 12.00 -36.44
N ALA A 10 -10.01 11.45 -36.20
CA ALA A 10 -9.80 10.02 -36.07
C ALA A 10 -10.82 9.46 -35.07
N LYS A 11 -11.53 8.39 -35.43
CA LYS A 11 -12.45 7.69 -34.51
C LYS A 11 -11.68 7.33 -33.25
N ARG A 12 -12.04 7.94 -32.12
CA ARG A 12 -11.42 7.65 -30.82
C ARG A 12 -11.59 6.17 -30.51
N SER A 13 -10.51 5.50 -30.14
CA SER A 13 -10.57 4.10 -29.70
C SER A 13 -11.54 3.99 -28.51
N PRO A 14 -12.33 2.90 -28.39
CA PRO A 14 -13.19 2.68 -27.22
C PRO A 14 -12.46 2.76 -25.87
N ILE A 15 -11.18 2.34 -25.87
CA ILE A 15 -10.31 2.44 -24.69
C ILE A 15 -10.06 3.91 -24.32
N VAL A 16 -9.76 4.76 -25.31
CA VAL A 16 -9.55 6.20 -25.06
C VAL A 16 -10.82 6.86 -24.53
N ALA A 17 -11.99 6.52 -25.10
CA ALA A 17 -13.28 7.06 -24.62
C ALA A 17 -13.60 6.60 -23.19
N PHE A 18 -13.27 5.36 -22.83
CA PHE A 18 -13.41 4.85 -21.45
C PHE A 18 -12.48 5.59 -20.47
N LEU A 19 -11.25 5.86 -20.87
CA LEU A 19 -10.28 6.59 -20.04
C LEU A 19 -10.69 8.07 -19.89
N ASP A 20 -11.16 8.72 -20.96
CA ASP A 20 -11.71 10.08 -20.90
C ASP A 20 -12.89 10.16 -19.90
N LEU A 21 -13.73 9.11 -19.87
CA LEU A 21 -14.83 9.01 -18.90
C LEU A 21 -14.31 8.87 -17.46
N ILE A 22 -13.32 8.01 -17.23
CA ILE A 22 -12.71 7.83 -15.90
C ILE A 22 -12.07 9.13 -15.44
N GLU A 23 -11.30 9.79 -16.31
CA GLU A 23 -10.66 11.08 -16.01
C GLU A 23 -11.71 12.15 -15.69
N TRP A 24 -12.76 12.24 -16.48
CA TRP A 24 -13.84 13.19 -16.25
C TRP A 24 -14.59 12.93 -14.93
N LEU A 25 -14.87 11.66 -14.60
CA LEU A 25 -15.50 11.29 -13.33
C LEU A 25 -14.54 11.55 -12.16
N GLY A 26 -13.28 11.15 -12.28
CA GLY A 26 -12.26 11.33 -11.24
C GLY A 26 -12.02 12.81 -10.93
N ASN A 27 -11.92 13.66 -11.96
CA ASN A 27 -11.74 15.09 -11.80
C ASN A 27 -12.96 15.82 -11.19
N LYS A 28 -14.14 15.17 -11.16
CA LYS A 28 -15.34 15.68 -10.47
C LYS A 28 -15.40 15.28 -9.00
N LEU A 29 -14.66 14.24 -8.61
CA LEU A 29 -14.59 13.87 -7.20
C LEU A 29 -13.80 14.94 -6.44
N PRO A 30 -14.33 15.40 -5.29
CA PRO A 30 -13.58 16.29 -4.43
C PRO A 30 -12.36 15.58 -3.83
N ASP A 31 -11.43 16.36 -3.29
CA ASP A 31 -10.30 15.85 -2.54
C ASP A 31 -10.76 14.84 -1.48
N PRO A 32 -10.03 13.72 -1.24
CA PRO A 32 -10.39 12.72 -0.23
C PRO A 32 -10.65 13.29 1.17
N ALA A 33 -9.93 14.34 1.59
CA ALA A 33 -10.22 15.01 2.86
C ALA A 33 -11.62 15.65 2.88
N VAL A 34 -12.05 16.23 1.75
CA VAL A 34 -13.40 16.79 1.59
C VAL A 34 -14.47 15.69 1.57
N LEU A 35 -14.14 14.51 1.01
CA LEU A 35 -15.05 13.34 1.07
C LEU A 35 -15.29 12.90 2.51
N PHE A 36 -14.27 12.91 3.37
CA PHE A 36 -14.45 12.62 4.80
C PHE A 36 -15.30 13.67 5.51
N ILE A 37 -15.11 14.96 5.21
CA ILE A 37 -15.98 16.03 5.75
C ILE A 37 -17.44 15.78 5.31
N GLY A 38 -17.66 15.50 4.03
CA GLY A 38 -18.98 15.15 3.52
C GLY A 38 -19.55 13.89 4.17
N GLY A 39 -18.70 12.89 4.44
CA GLY A 39 -19.05 11.67 5.16
C GLY A 39 -19.47 11.94 6.61
N ILE A 40 -18.78 12.81 7.34
CA ILE A 40 -19.16 13.23 8.70
C ILE A 40 -20.54 13.86 8.69
N LEU A 41 -20.76 14.85 7.80
CA LEU A 41 -22.04 15.53 7.68
C LEU A 41 -23.17 14.56 7.30
N LEU A 42 -22.91 13.65 6.38
CA LEU A 42 -23.86 12.62 5.97
C LEU A 42 -24.23 11.69 7.15
N VAL A 43 -23.23 11.21 7.90
CA VAL A 43 -23.44 10.37 9.09
C VAL A 43 -24.29 11.13 10.12
N TRP A 44 -24.01 12.39 10.38
CA TRP A 44 -24.78 13.20 11.35
C TRP A 44 -26.25 13.37 10.91
N VAL A 45 -26.49 13.73 9.66
CA VAL A 45 -27.86 13.86 9.12
C VAL A 45 -28.60 12.52 9.16
N LEU A 46 -27.97 11.45 8.69
CA LEU A 46 -28.57 10.11 8.72
C LEU A 46 -28.81 9.64 10.16
N SER A 47 -27.91 9.95 11.10
CA SER A 47 -28.08 9.57 12.50
C SER A 47 -29.31 10.24 13.13
N ALA A 48 -29.56 11.52 12.80
CA ALA A 48 -30.75 12.22 13.25
C ALA A 48 -32.04 11.62 12.64
N MET A 49 -32.01 11.24 11.36
CA MET A 49 -33.16 10.63 10.66
C MET A 49 -33.46 9.20 11.14
N CYS A 50 -32.40 8.41 11.42
CA CYS A 50 -32.53 6.99 11.75
C CYS A 50 -32.63 6.71 13.26
N SER A 51 -32.27 7.65 14.13
CA SER A 51 -32.32 7.46 15.58
C SER A 51 -33.68 7.07 16.16
N PRO A 52 -34.85 7.49 15.56
CA PRO A 52 -36.15 7.02 16.05
C PRO A 52 -36.52 5.60 15.60
N ILE A 53 -35.76 5.01 14.67
CA ILE A 53 -36.07 3.69 14.10
C ILE A 53 -35.52 2.60 15.05
N PRO A 54 -36.36 1.71 15.59
CA PRO A 54 -35.88 0.58 16.36
C PRO A 54 -35.28 -0.48 15.42
N PHE A 55 -34.01 -0.79 15.60
CA PHE A 55 -33.34 -1.90 14.93
C PHE A 55 -33.35 -3.13 15.83
N THR A 56 -33.43 -4.34 15.23
CA THR A 56 -33.44 -5.62 15.95
C THR A 56 -32.10 -6.33 15.89
N GLU A 57 -31.18 -5.82 15.07
CA GLU A 57 -29.87 -6.38 14.87
C GLU A 57 -28.97 -6.20 16.11
N THR A 58 -28.24 -7.25 16.47
CA THR A 58 -27.30 -7.27 17.59
C THR A 58 -25.88 -7.59 17.09
N LEU A 59 -24.86 -7.01 17.72
CA LEU A 59 -23.48 -7.48 17.52
C LEU A 59 -23.26 -8.83 18.22
N PRO A 60 -22.39 -9.69 17.68
CA PRO A 60 -21.98 -10.91 18.36
C PRO A 60 -21.43 -10.60 19.77
N GLY A 61 -21.88 -11.35 20.77
CA GLY A 61 -21.49 -11.14 22.16
C GLY A 61 -22.26 -10.05 22.89
N GLN A 62 -23.08 -9.24 22.22
CA GLN A 62 -23.94 -8.22 22.83
C GLN A 62 -25.40 -8.70 22.89
N LYS A 63 -26.09 -8.37 24.00
CA LYS A 63 -27.51 -8.68 24.19
C LYS A 63 -28.43 -7.58 23.68
N ASP A 64 -27.96 -6.36 23.73
CA ASP A 64 -28.75 -5.19 23.34
C ASP A 64 -28.73 -4.98 21.83
N PRO A 65 -29.88 -4.64 21.23
CA PRO A 65 -29.92 -4.29 19.82
C PRO A 65 -29.14 -2.99 19.53
N ILE A 66 -28.60 -2.92 18.33
CA ILE A 66 -27.86 -1.74 17.85
C ILE A 66 -28.80 -0.54 17.84
N ARG A 67 -28.40 0.53 18.50
CA ARG A 67 -29.15 1.82 18.53
C ARG A 67 -28.39 2.86 17.75
N ILE A 68 -29.09 3.56 16.86
CA ILE A 68 -28.52 4.73 16.19
C ILE A 68 -28.62 5.92 17.14
N VAL A 69 -27.47 6.52 17.45
CA VAL A 69 -27.35 7.70 18.29
C VAL A 69 -27.43 8.94 17.41
N ASN A 70 -28.37 9.85 17.70
CA ASN A 70 -28.49 11.13 17.00
C ASN A 70 -27.27 12.03 17.35
N LEU A 71 -26.37 12.21 16.40
CA LEU A 71 -25.19 13.06 16.56
C LEU A 71 -25.47 14.56 16.25
N LEU A 72 -26.63 14.88 15.71
CA LEU A 72 -26.99 16.24 15.32
C LEU A 72 -27.68 17.01 16.48
N THR A 73 -27.31 16.71 17.73
CA THR A 73 -27.74 17.44 18.91
C THR A 73 -26.65 18.39 19.38
N LEU A 74 -27.02 19.48 20.06
CA LEU A 74 -26.04 20.44 20.59
C LEU A 74 -25.08 19.80 21.62
N GLU A 75 -25.58 18.84 22.41
CA GLU A 75 -24.76 18.07 23.34
C GLU A 75 -23.72 17.24 22.62
N LYS A 76 -24.13 16.45 21.60
CA LYS A 76 -23.22 15.63 20.80
C LYS A 76 -22.25 16.45 19.97
N PHE A 77 -22.66 17.62 19.51
CA PHE A 77 -21.76 18.56 18.85
C PHE A 77 -20.69 19.12 19.82
N ALA A 78 -21.07 19.43 21.04
CA ALA A 78 -20.13 19.84 22.07
C ALA A 78 -19.13 18.71 22.44
N ASP A 79 -19.62 17.47 22.59
CA ASP A 79 -18.79 16.28 22.78
C ASP A 79 -17.78 16.09 21.62
N PHE A 80 -18.25 16.21 20.37
CA PHE A 80 -17.41 16.12 19.18
C PHE A 80 -16.30 17.16 19.19
N LEU A 81 -16.61 18.42 19.50
CA LEU A 81 -15.60 19.48 19.60
C LEU A 81 -14.60 19.21 20.74
N ALA A 82 -15.08 18.79 21.90
CA ALA A 82 -14.25 18.50 23.06
C ALA A 82 -13.26 17.34 22.78
N LYS A 83 -13.70 16.31 22.06
CA LYS A 83 -12.91 15.11 21.78
C LYS A 83 -12.14 15.17 20.46
N MET A 84 -12.30 16.22 19.66
CA MET A 84 -11.71 16.32 18.32
C MET A 84 -10.20 16.07 18.32
N THR A 85 -9.47 16.68 19.25
CA THR A 85 -8.02 16.49 19.37
C THR A 85 -7.67 15.08 19.83
N GLU A 86 -8.44 14.51 20.76
CA GLU A 86 -8.24 13.15 21.26
C GLU A 86 -8.43 12.11 20.15
N HIS A 87 -9.50 12.23 19.35
CA HIS A 87 -9.74 11.35 18.20
C HIS A 87 -8.61 11.41 17.18
N PHE A 88 -8.06 12.60 16.92
CA PHE A 88 -6.94 12.75 15.99
C PHE A 88 -5.66 12.15 16.55
N VAL A 89 -5.25 12.53 17.76
CA VAL A 89 -3.98 12.07 18.36
C VAL A 89 -4.04 10.58 18.72
N GLY A 90 -5.21 10.09 19.17
CA GLY A 90 -5.44 8.67 19.48
C GLY A 90 -5.65 7.79 18.24
N PHE A 91 -5.69 8.36 17.04
CA PHE A 91 -5.89 7.57 15.83
C PHE A 91 -4.68 6.69 15.55
N HIS A 92 -4.88 5.37 15.68
CA HIS A 92 -3.81 4.38 15.66
C HIS A 92 -2.83 4.52 14.48
N PRO A 93 -3.27 4.75 13.22
CA PRO A 93 -2.35 4.89 12.09
C PRO A 93 -1.39 6.07 12.18
N LEU A 94 -1.76 7.16 12.89
CA LEU A 94 -0.99 8.40 12.91
C LEU A 94 0.44 8.20 13.41
N GLY A 95 0.59 7.71 14.64
CA GLY A 95 1.92 7.52 15.25
C GLY A 95 2.75 6.45 14.56
N VAL A 96 2.08 5.35 14.17
CA VAL A 96 2.71 4.20 13.50
C VAL A 96 3.39 4.60 12.19
N VAL A 97 2.69 5.36 11.35
CA VAL A 97 3.20 5.81 10.05
C VAL A 97 4.31 6.84 10.22
N LEU A 98 4.11 7.85 11.06
CA LEU A 98 5.11 8.91 11.25
C LEU A 98 6.44 8.34 11.77
N VAL A 99 6.40 7.41 12.75
CA VAL A 99 7.63 6.78 13.28
C VAL A 99 8.36 6.00 12.19
N ALA A 100 7.66 5.18 11.39
CA ALA A 100 8.29 4.42 10.32
C ALA A 100 8.95 5.36 9.28
N MET A 101 8.23 6.43 8.89
CA MET A 101 8.70 7.37 7.86
C MET A 101 9.91 8.21 8.28
N LEU A 102 10.14 8.45 9.58
CA LEU A 102 11.36 9.11 10.05
C LEU A 102 12.62 8.33 9.66
N GLY A 103 12.62 7.00 9.81
CA GLY A 103 13.77 6.16 9.42
C GLY A 103 13.96 6.09 7.91
N VAL A 104 12.88 5.85 7.19
CA VAL A 104 12.87 5.80 5.72
C VAL A 104 13.40 7.11 5.13
N GLY A 105 12.98 8.26 5.67
CA GLY A 105 13.43 9.57 5.20
C GLY A 105 14.94 9.81 5.35
N VAL A 106 15.57 9.26 6.37
CA VAL A 106 17.04 9.33 6.51
C VAL A 106 17.73 8.44 5.47
N ALA A 107 17.23 7.23 5.24
CA ALA A 107 17.78 6.32 4.23
C ALA A 107 17.63 6.88 2.81
N GLU A 108 16.51 7.53 2.52
CA GLU A 108 16.25 8.20 1.25
C GLU A 108 17.16 9.43 1.07
N HIS A 109 17.20 10.33 2.07
CA HIS A 109 17.97 11.57 2.00
C HIS A 109 19.47 11.34 1.95
N SER A 110 19.96 10.24 2.54
CA SER A 110 21.37 9.83 2.45
C SER A 110 21.78 9.38 1.04
N GLY A 111 20.83 9.00 0.19
CA GLY A 111 21.06 8.35 -1.10
C GLY A 111 21.26 6.84 -1.03
N PHE A 112 21.16 6.21 0.14
CA PHE A 112 21.35 4.77 0.35
C PHE A 112 20.46 3.93 -0.55
N ILE A 113 19.16 4.21 -0.58
CA ILE A 113 18.19 3.46 -1.38
C ILE A 113 18.50 3.64 -2.87
N ASN A 114 18.79 4.86 -3.31
CA ASN A 114 19.16 5.16 -4.68
C ASN A 114 20.44 4.44 -5.12
N ALA A 115 21.44 4.32 -4.23
CA ALA A 115 22.67 3.59 -4.49
C ALA A 115 22.40 2.09 -4.71
N ILE A 116 21.55 1.46 -3.89
CA ILE A 116 21.13 0.07 -4.06
C ILE A 116 20.43 -0.12 -5.41
N LEU A 117 19.40 0.69 -5.71
CA LEU A 117 18.60 0.56 -6.93
C LEU A 117 19.45 0.71 -8.19
N LYS A 118 20.34 1.70 -8.22
CA LYS A 118 21.28 1.92 -9.34
C LYS A 118 22.25 0.75 -9.49
N THR A 119 22.83 0.27 -8.38
CA THR A 119 23.78 -0.85 -8.40
C THR A 119 23.13 -2.11 -8.96
N MET A 120 21.94 -2.45 -8.48
CA MET A 120 21.21 -3.62 -8.97
C MET A 120 20.96 -3.55 -10.48
N LEU A 121 20.59 -2.40 -11.02
CA LEU A 121 20.35 -2.22 -12.44
C LEU A 121 21.63 -2.24 -13.28
N THR A 122 22.72 -1.62 -12.79
CA THR A 122 23.99 -1.49 -13.53
C THR A 122 24.70 -2.83 -13.69
N PHE A 123 24.67 -3.70 -12.68
CA PHE A 123 25.36 -5.00 -12.71
C PHE A 123 24.50 -6.14 -13.27
N THR A 124 23.32 -5.84 -13.82
CA THR A 124 22.42 -6.88 -14.32
C THR A 124 22.84 -7.37 -15.72
N PRO A 125 23.01 -8.69 -15.91
CA PRO A 125 23.23 -9.27 -17.24
C PRO A 125 22.07 -8.97 -18.20
N LYS A 126 22.37 -8.76 -19.50
CA LYS A 126 21.36 -8.44 -20.53
C LYS A 126 20.17 -9.40 -20.56
N ALA A 127 20.41 -10.70 -20.33
CA ALA A 127 19.36 -11.73 -20.33
C ALA A 127 18.36 -11.60 -19.17
N LEU A 128 18.79 -11.01 -18.04
CA LEU A 128 17.96 -10.81 -16.84
C LEU A 128 17.51 -9.37 -16.67
N LEU A 129 17.69 -8.54 -17.69
CA LEU A 129 17.43 -7.11 -17.57
C LEU A 129 15.96 -6.81 -17.26
N THR A 130 15.02 -7.43 -17.98
CA THR A 130 13.58 -7.19 -17.76
C THR A 130 13.12 -7.60 -16.36
N PRO A 131 13.37 -8.86 -15.90
CA PRO A 131 12.94 -9.25 -14.56
C PRO A 131 13.64 -8.42 -13.48
N MET A 132 14.90 -8.04 -13.66
CA MET A 132 15.61 -7.21 -12.69
C MET A 132 15.05 -5.79 -12.63
N VAL A 133 14.72 -5.17 -13.76
CA VAL A 133 14.07 -3.85 -13.79
C VAL A 133 12.76 -3.88 -13.03
N ILE A 134 11.92 -4.91 -13.23
CA ILE A 134 10.65 -5.04 -12.52
C ILE A 134 10.90 -5.28 -11.02
N PHE A 135 11.85 -6.13 -10.67
CA PHE A 135 12.19 -6.43 -9.27
C PHE A 135 12.72 -5.18 -8.53
N VAL A 136 13.63 -4.44 -9.16
CA VAL A 136 14.14 -3.17 -8.62
C VAL A 136 13.03 -2.14 -8.50
N ALA A 137 12.11 -2.10 -9.46
CA ALA A 137 10.94 -1.23 -9.42
C ALA A 137 10.02 -1.57 -8.23
N ILE A 138 9.81 -2.86 -7.95
CA ILE A 138 9.06 -3.30 -6.76
C ILE A 138 9.80 -2.88 -5.48
N ILE A 139 11.10 -3.14 -5.35
CA ILE A 139 11.87 -2.78 -4.15
C ILE A 139 11.89 -1.26 -3.93
N SER A 140 11.78 -0.45 -4.99
CA SER A 140 11.83 1.01 -4.89
C SER A 140 10.74 1.62 -4.01
N HIS A 141 9.69 0.86 -3.67
CA HIS A 141 8.66 1.30 -2.70
C HIS A 141 9.19 1.58 -1.30
N THR A 142 10.38 1.08 -0.97
CA THR A 142 11.06 1.42 0.28
C THR A 142 11.47 2.89 0.35
N ALA A 143 11.51 3.59 -0.79
CA ALA A 143 11.85 4.99 -0.93
C ALA A 143 10.72 5.79 -1.58
N ALA A 144 9.56 5.81 -0.95
CA ALA A 144 8.40 6.60 -1.37
C ALA A 144 8.28 6.78 -2.90
N ASP A 145 8.71 7.93 -3.42
CA ASP A 145 8.54 8.32 -4.82
C ASP A 145 9.76 8.01 -5.71
N ALA A 146 10.86 7.48 -5.14
CA ALA A 146 12.10 7.24 -5.90
C ALA A 146 11.91 6.27 -7.08
N GLY A 147 10.98 5.32 -6.97
CA GLY A 147 10.63 4.43 -8.07
C GLY A 147 10.17 5.20 -9.31
N TYR A 148 9.29 6.16 -9.12
CA TYR A 148 8.75 6.96 -10.24
C TYR A 148 9.79 7.90 -10.83
N VAL A 149 10.57 8.56 -10.00
CA VAL A 149 11.51 9.62 -10.46
C VAL A 149 12.83 9.06 -10.95
N VAL A 150 13.29 7.92 -10.40
CA VAL A 150 14.62 7.37 -10.69
C VAL A 150 14.54 6.08 -11.50
N VAL A 151 13.76 5.08 -11.05
CA VAL A 151 13.78 3.74 -11.65
C VAL A 151 13.14 3.72 -13.02
N ILE A 152 11.99 4.39 -13.19
CA ILE A 152 11.26 4.39 -14.46
C ILE A 152 12.09 5.03 -15.60
N PRO A 153 12.62 6.27 -15.46
CA PRO A 153 13.44 6.85 -16.52
C PRO A 153 14.75 6.08 -16.74
N LEU A 154 15.37 5.56 -15.67
CA LEU A 154 16.59 4.77 -15.76
C LEU A 154 16.39 3.46 -16.55
N ALA A 155 15.25 2.81 -16.39
CA ALA A 155 14.90 1.62 -17.16
C ALA A 155 14.83 1.92 -18.68
N GLY A 156 14.26 3.07 -19.06
CA GLY A 156 14.27 3.53 -20.45
C GLY A 156 15.69 3.69 -21.00
N VAL A 157 16.58 4.33 -20.24
CA VAL A 157 17.99 4.53 -20.60
C VAL A 157 18.71 3.20 -20.77
N ILE A 158 18.54 2.26 -19.85
CA ILE A 158 19.23 0.97 -19.86
C ILE A 158 18.76 0.12 -21.03
N PHE A 159 17.43 0.07 -21.29
CA PHE A 159 16.91 -0.66 -22.46
C PHE A 159 17.45 -0.08 -23.76
N TYR A 160 17.47 1.25 -23.89
CA TYR A 160 18.03 1.92 -25.06
C TYR A 160 19.52 1.61 -25.24
N ALA A 161 20.30 1.66 -24.18
CA ALA A 161 21.75 1.39 -24.21
C ALA A 161 22.10 -0.04 -24.63
N VAL A 162 21.22 -1.02 -24.37
CA VAL A 162 21.42 -2.42 -24.81
C VAL A 162 20.78 -2.73 -26.18
N GLY A 163 20.21 -1.72 -26.85
CA GLY A 163 19.58 -1.86 -28.17
C GLY A 163 18.13 -2.37 -28.13
N ARG A 164 17.47 -2.32 -26.97
CA ARG A 164 16.04 -2.64 -26.79
C ARG A 164 15.20 -1.36 -26.83
N HIS A 165 13.91 -1.48 -27.09
CA HIS A 165 13.03 -0.32 -27.18
C HIS A 165 12.85 0.35 -25.80
N PRO A 166 13.16 1.66 -25.64
CA PRO A 166 13.15 2.33 -24.32
C PRO A 166 11.77 2.36 -23.67
N LEU A 167 10.68 2.47 -24.44
CA LEU A 167 9.33 2.41 -23.92
C LEU A 167 9.00 1.05 -23.28
N ALA A 168 9.62 -0.04 -23.73
CA ALA A 168 9.45 -1.35 -23.09
C ALA A 168 10.08 -1.36 -21.69
N GLY A 169 11.26 -0.72 -21.54
CA GLY A 169 11.89 -0.54 -20.22
C GLY A 169 11.07 0.34 -19.29
N ILE A 170 10.55 1.46 -19.80
CA ILE A 170 9.67 2.36 -19.03
C ILE A 170 8.40 1.62 -18.61
N ALA A 171 7.76 0.86 -19.51
CA ALA A 171 6.56 0.09 -19.21
C ALA A 171 6.83 -1.01 -18.16
N ALA A 172 7.93 -1.76 -18.28
CA ALA A 172 8.35 -2.76 -17.31
C ALA A 172 8.58 -2.16 -15.91
N ALA A 173 9.28 -1.04 -15.85
CA ALA A 173 9.53 -0.33 -14.59
C ALA A 173 8.22 0.23 -14.01
N PHE A 174 7.36 0.84 -14.81
CA PHE A 174 6.08 1.37 -14.35
C PHE A 174 5.15 0.24 -13.88
N ALA A 175 5.16 -0.91 -14.54
CA ALA A 175 4.44 -2.09 -14.07
C ALA A 175 4.95 -2.55 -12.68
N GLY A 176 6.25 -2.54 -12.45
CA GLY A 176 6.83 -2.88 -11.14
C GLY A 176 6.57 -1.83 -10.07
N VAL A 177 6.80 -0.53 -10.36
CA VAL A 177 6.61 0.56 -9.38
C VAL A 177 5.15 0.73 -9.02
N SER A 178 4.23 0.71 -9.96
CA SER A 178 2.84 1.07 -9.74
C SER A 178 1.92 -0.15 -9.71
N GLY A 179 2.06 -1.07 -10.67
CA GLY A 179 1.30 -2.31 -10.71
C GLY A 179 1.71 -3.30 -9.62
N GLY A 180 2.97 -3.29 -9.24
CA GLY A 180 3.52 -4.08 -8.13
C GLY A 180 3.54 -3.33 -6.79
N PHE A 181 2.83 -2.21 -6.64
CA PHE A 181 2.89 -1.32 -5.47
C PHE A 181 2.71 -2.03 -4.12
N SER A 182 1.83 -3.02 -4.06
CA SER A 182 1.61 -3.83 -2.87
C SER A 182 2.28 -5.21 -2.89
N ALA A 183 3.17 -5.48 -3.84
CA ALA A 183 3.96 -6.71 -3.90
C ALA A 183 5.34 -6.48 -3.24
N ASN A 184 5.35 -6.20 -1.95
CA ASN A 184 6.55 -5.77 -1.23
C ASN A 184 7.41 -6.95 -0.78
N PHE A 185 8.64 -7.04 -1.30
CA PHE A 185 9.64 -7.96 -0.76
C PHE A 185 10.27 -7.41 0.53
N VAL A 186 10.52 -6.12 0.59
CA VAL A 186 11.01 -5.41 1.79
C VAL A 186 9.85 -4.60 2.37
N PRO A 187 9.57 -4.71 3.67
CA PRO A 187 8.55 -3.87 4.32
C PRO A 187 8.79 -2.38 4.07
N SER A 188 7.74 -1.64 3.84
CA SER A 188 7.78 -0.21 3.51
C SER A 188 6.78 0.59 4.36
N GLY A 189 6.72 1.90 4.19
CA GLY A 189 5.81 2.77 4.92
C GLY A 189 4.32 2.47 4.69
N ILE A 190 3.97 1.83 3.56
CA ILE A 190 2.58 1.45 3.25
C ILE A 190 2.05 0.33 4.17
N ASP A 191 2.92 -0.55 4.66
CA ASP A 191 2.51 -1.70 5.47
C ASP A 191 1.94 -1.27 6.83
N PRO A 192 2.64 -0.45 7.64
CA PRO A 192 2.07 0.07 8.88
C PRO A 192 0.87 1.00 8.63
N LEU A 193 0.84 1.71 7.51
CA LEU A 193 -0.27 2.58 7.14
C LEU A 193 -1.56 1.78 6.93
N LEU A 194 -1.53 0.75 6.08
CA LEU A 194 -2.71 -0.06 5.81
C LEU A 194 -3.13 -0.88 7.03
N ALA A 195 -2.17 -1.46 7.78
CA ALA A 195 -2.46 -2.19 9.01
C ALA A 195 -3.15 -1.31 10.05
N GLY A 196 -2.70 -0.06 10.20
CA GLY A 196 -3.33 0.91 11.10
C GLY A 196 -4.78 1.23 10.71
N LEU A 197 -5.04 1.47 9.42
CA LEU A 197 -6.39 1.71 8.91
C LEU A 197 -7.28 0.47 9.05
N THR A 198 -6.72 -0.73 8.83
CA THR A 198 -7.41 -2.01 9.03
C THR A 198 -7.76 -2.21 10.50
N THR A 199 -6.83 -1.89 11.42
CA THR A 199 -7.06 -1.91 12.86
C THR A 199 -8.23 -0.99 13.25
N SER A 200 -8.28 0.22 12.69
CA SER A 200 -9.36 1.16 12.96
C SER A 200 -10.73 0.63 12.50
N GLY A 201 -10.78 -0.08 11.36
CA GLY A 201 -11.99 -0.76 10.90
C GLY A 201 -12.37 -1.96 11.79
N ALA A 202 -11.39 -2.79 12.19
CA ALA A 202 -11.61 -3.96 13.02
C ALA A 202 -12.17 -3.60 14.40
N ARG A 203 -11.70 -2.50 14.98
CA ARG A 203 -12.14 -2.01 16.30
C ARG A 203 -13.60 -1.57 16.36
N LEU A 204 -14.27 -1.42 15.24
CA LEU A 204 -15.72 -1.20 15.22
C LEU A 204 -16.52 -2.44 15.67
N VAL A 205 -15.91 -3.63 15.65
CA VAL A 205 -16.51 -4.91 16.09
C VAL A 205 -15.77 -5.48 17.29
N ASP A 206 -14.45 -5.36 17.35
CA ASP A 206 -13.58 -5.87 18.41
C ASP A 206 -12.57 -4.79 18.81
N GLU A 207 -12.85 -4.06 19.88
CA GLU A 207 -12.04 -2.92 20.36
C GLU A 207 -10.59 -3.30 20.67
N ALA A 208 -10.34 -4.54 21.05
CA ALA A 208 -9.01 -5.04 21.40
C ALA A 208 -8.20 -5.48 20.18
N TYR A 209 -8.82 -5.57 18.99
CA TYR A 209 -8.14 -6.09 17.80
C TYR A 209 -7.05 -5.14 17.32
N ILE A 210 -5.88 -5.71 17.03
CA ILE A 210 -4.72 -4.98 16.49
C ILE A 210 -4.16 -5.80 15.32
N VAL A 211 -4.11 -5.19 14.15
CA VAL A 211 -3.50 -5.77 12.94
C VAL A 211 -2.00 -5.50 12.96
N ASN A 212 -1.20 -6.55 12.83
CA ASN A 212 0.25 -6.42 12.75
C ASN A 212 0.66 -5.73 11.44
N PRO A 213 1.58 -4.75 11.44
CA PRO A 213 2.10 -4.12 10.22
C PRO A 213 2.63 -5.10 9.18
N LEU A 214 3.15 -6.24 9.58
CA LEU A 214 3.68 -7.30 8.71
C LEU A 214 2.68 -8.45 8.46
N CYS A 215 1.39 -8.25 8.72
CA CYS A 215 0.34 -9.27 8.58
C CYS A 215 0.20 -9.85 7.16
N ASN A 216 0.62 -9.13 6.14
CA ASN A 216 0.59 -9.58 4.75
C ASN A 216 1.98 -9.85 4.15
N TRP A 217 3.07 -9.71 4.92
CA TRP A 217 4.42 -9.67 4.38
C TRP A 217 4.83 -10.94 3.62
N TYR A 218 4.47 -12.13 4.08
CA TYR A 218 4.84 -13.36 3.37
C TYR A 218 4.14 -13.44 2.02
N PHE A 219 2.85 -13.11 1.97
CA PHE A 219 2.08 -13.07 0.74
C PHE A 219 2.63 -12.00 -0.22
N THR A 220 2.91 -10.78 0.26
CA THR A 220 3.42 -9.69 -0.58
C THR A 220 4.84 -9.97 -1.09
N ALA A 221 5.70 -10.61 -0.29
CA ALA A 221 7.02 -11.04 -0.70
C ALA A 221 6.98 -12.12 -1.79
N CYS A 222 6.12 -13.13 -1.65
CA CYS A 222 5.90 -14.13 -2.70
C CYS A 222 5.26 -13.50 -3.94
N SER A 223 4.35 -12.53 -3.75
CA SER A 223 3.73 -11.78 -4.85
C SER A 223 4.73 -10.98 -5.66
N SER A 224 5.82 -10.49 -5.06
CA SER A 224 6.87 -9.77 -5.81
C SER A 224 7.52 -10.65 -6.88
N LEU A 225 7.73 -11.93 -6.59
CA LEU A 225 8.23 -12.89 -7.58
C LEU A 225 7.19 -13.17 -8.66
N LEU A 226 5.92 -13.32 -8.29
CA LEU A 226 4.82 -13.50 -9.24
C LEU A 226 4.73 -12.32 -10.22
N ILE A 227 4.66 -11.09 -9.69
CA ILE A 227 4.58 -9.85 -10.48
C ILE A 227 5.80 -9.70 -11.40
N MET A 228 6.99 -10.02 -10.90
CA MET A 228 8.23 -10.03 -11.70
C MET A 228 8.14 -10.99 -12.88
N ILE A 229 7.70 -12.24 -12.66
CA ILE A 229 7.61 -13.26 -13.72
C ILE A 229 6.54 -12.88 -14.75
N ILE A 230 5.34 -12.48 -14.29
CA ILE A 230 4.25 -12.06 -15.19
C ILE A 230 4.68 -10.83 -16.00
N GLY A 231 5.24 -9.82 -15.32
CA GLY A 231 5.68 -8.60 -15.96
C GLY A 231 6.80 -8.85 -16.97
N TRP A 232 7.74 -9.74 -16.66
CA TRP A 232 8.78 -10.18 -17.61
C TRP A 232 8.17 -10.80 -18.86
N GLY A 233 7.28 -11.77 -18.71
CA GLY A 233 6.61 -12.40 -19.85
C GLY A 233 5.84 -11.38 -20.70
N ILE A 234 5.08 -10.48 -20.08
CA ILE A 234 4.32 -9.45 -20.80
C ILE A 234 5.27 -8.50 -21.55
N THR A 235 6.35 -8.05 -20.89
CA THR A 235 7.32 -7.14 -21.52
C THR A 235 7.94 -7.76 -22.76
N ASP A 236 8.51 -8.97 -22.63
CA ASP A 236 9.33 -9.56 -23.68
C ASP A 236 8.48 -10.19 -24.81
N TYR A 237 7.28 -10.73 -24.49
CA TYR A 237 6.45 -11.43 -25.49
C TYR A 237 5.27 -10.61 -26.02
N ILE A 238 4.84 -9.54 -25.36
CA ILE A 238 3.69 -8.73 -25.78
C ILE A 238 4.11 -7.30 -26.10
N ILE A 239 4.77 -6.60 -25.17
CA ILE A 239 5.04 -5.17 -25.29
C ILE A 239 6.19 -4.89 -26.26
N GLU A 240 7.31 -5.56 -26.12
CA GLU A 240 8.46 -5.33 -27.00
C GLU A 240 8.17 -5.69 -28.47
N PRO A 241 7.52 -6.82 -28.80
CA PRO A 241 7.05 -7.08 -30.16
C PRO A 241 6.10 -6.04 -30.73
N LYS A 242 5.18 -5.49 -29.89
CA LYS A 242 4.25 -4.42 -30.28
C LYS A 242 5.01 -3.13 -30.62
N LEU A 243 6.09 -2.84 -29.92
CA LEU A 243 6.90 -1.64 -30.10
C LEU A 243 7.91 -1.73 -31.26
N LYS A 244 8.11 -2.89 -31.89
CA LYS A 244 9.04 -3.05 -33.05
C LYS A 244 8.73 -2.11 -34.21
N SER A 245 7.47 -1.73 -34.39
CA SER A 245 7.05 -0.79 -35.45
C SER A 245 7.14 0.68 -35.02
N SER A 246 7.40 0.94 -33.76
CA SER A 246 7.53 2.31 -33.23
C SER A 246 8.96 2.81 -33.43
N ILE A 247 9.09 3.99 -34.02
CA ILE A 247 10.40 4.61 -34.29
C ILE A 247 10.74 5.48 -33.08
N VAL A 248 11.98 5.32 -32.59
CA VAL A 248 12.54 6.22 -31.57
C VAL A 248 12.99 7.51 -32.29
N ASP A 249 12.21 8.58 -32.15
CA ASP A 249 12.38 9.88 -32.82
C ASP A 249 12.80 11.00 -31.86
N GLY A 250 13.19 10.66 -30.62
CA GLY A 250 13.72 11.57 -29.61
C GLY A 250 15.11 12.11 -30.02
N ASP A 251 15.49 13.28 -29.46
CA ASP A 251 16.82 13.85 -29.69
C ASP A 251 17.89 13.04 -28.92
N PRO A 252 18.89 12.44 -29.58
CA PRO A 252 19.95 11.70 -28.89
C PRO A 252 20.76 12.53 -27.88
N ASN A 253 20.80 13.86 -28.04
CA ASN A 253 21.52 14.75 -27.12
C ASN A 253 20.75 15.05 -25.83
N GLU A 254 19.41 14.93 -25.88
CA GLU A 254 18.53 15.13 -24.74
C GLU A 254 18.23 13.82 -23.98
N MET A 255 18.67 12.66 -24.53
CA MET A 255 18.47 11.37 -23.87
C MET A 255 19.27 11.28 -22.59
N PRO A 256 18.63 10.83 -21.49
CA PRO A 256 19.32 10.69 -20.21
C PRO A 256 20.48 9.70 -20.32
N LYS A 257 21.62 10.02 -19.71
CA LYS A 257 22.79 9.13 -19.62
C LYS A 257 22.71 8.30 -18.34
N LEU A 258 23.33 7.10 -18.36
CA LEU A 258 23.48 6.27 -17.17
C LEU A 258 24.23 7.05 -16.08
N PRO A 259 23.64 7.26 -14.89
CA PRO A 259 24.32 7.93 -13.80
C PRO A 259 25.40 7.02 -13.23
N GLU A 260 26.63 7.49 -13.19
CA GLU A 260 27.73 6.78 -12.54
C GLU A 260 27.61 6.86 -11.02
N LEU A 261 27.91 5.75 -10.33
CA LEU A 261 28.04 5.70 -8.88
C LEU A 261 29.50 5.99 -8.51
N SER A 262 29.71 6.91 -7.60
CA SER A 262 31.05 7.17 -7.09
C SER A 262 31.55 5.96 -6.25
N GLY A 263 32.87 5.78 -6.17
CA GLY A 263 33.43 4.73 -5.31
C GLY A 263 33.05 4.90 -3.83
N ARG A 264 32.80 6.13 -3.37
CA ARG A 264 32.31 6.41 -2.01
C ARG A 264 30.86 5.95 -1.82
N ASP A 265 29.98 6.13 -2.83
CA ASP A 265 28.60 5.64 -2.78
C ASP A 265 28.57 4.12 -2.70
N GLN A 266 29.44 3.43 -3.47
CA GLN A 266 29.55 1.98 -3.45
C GLN A 266 30.03 1.49 -2.07
N LEU A 267 31.08 2.09 -1.52
CA LEU A 267 31.58 1.75 -0.19
C LEU A 267 30.54 2.02 0.89
N GLY A 268 29.88 3.19 0.81
CA GLY A 268 28.81 3.57 1.72
C GLY A 268 27.66 2.57 1.69
N MET A 269 27.26 2.13 0.49
CA MET A 269 26.22 1.11 0.31
C MET A 269 26.61 -0.23 0.96
N VAL A 270 27.83 -0.72 0.72
CA VAL A 270 28.31 -1.99 1.31
C VAL A 270 28.33 -1.91 2.83
N LEU A 271 28.87 -0.83 3.41
CA LEU A 271 28.92 -0.65 4.87
C LEU A 271 27.51 -0.49 5.47
N ALA A 272 26.61 0.18 4.77
CA ALA A 272 25.20 0.29 5.17
C ALA A 272 24.53 -1.10 5.19
N LEU A 273 24.70 -1.92 4.15
CA LEU A 273 24.19 -3.29 4.12
C LEU A 273 24.77 -4.17 5.22
N LEU A 274 26.07 -4.02 5.51
CA LEU A 274 26.71 -4.69 6.66
C LEU A 274 26.09 -4.23 7.99
N SER A 275 25.76 -2.95 8.15
CA SER A 275 25.09 -2.45 9.35
C SER A 275 23.67 -3.04 9.50
N VAL A 276 22.93 -3.24 8.42
CA VAL A 276 21.64 -3.98 8.44
C VAL A 276 21.86 -5.40 8.94
N GLY A 277 22.88 -6.12 8.41
CA GLY A 277 23.22 -7.47 8.84
C GLY A 277 23.59 -7.54 10.33
N ILE A 278 24.35 -6.57 10.82
CA ILE A 278 24.72 -6.46 12.25
C ILE A 278 23.46 -6.22 13.10
N CYS A 279 22.61 -5.27 12.73
CA CYS A 279 21.37 -4.98 13.46
C CYS A 279 20.45 -6.22 13.52
N PHE A 280 20.31 -6.92 12.39
CA PHE A 280 19.52 -8.16 12.33
C PHE A 280 20.14 -9.26 13.19
N GLY A 281 21.47 -9.42 13.14
CA GLY A 281 22.20 -10.37 13.97
C GLY A 281 22.03 -10.09 15.46
N LEU A 282 22.16 -8.82 15.87
CA LEU A 282 21.97 -8.40 17.27
C LEU A 282 20.52 -8.61 17.73
N LEU A 283 19.53 -8.30 16.89
CA LEU A 283 18.12 -8.53 17.19
C LEU A 283 17.82 -10.02 17.34
N THR A 284 18.35 -10.85 16.43
CA THR A 284 18.20 -12.31 16.47
C THR A 284 18.86 -12.89 17.71
N TRP A 285 20.09 -12.47 18.00
CA TRP A 285 20.80 -12.88 19.21
C TRP A 285 20.00 -12.53 20.47
N TRP A 286 19.50 -11.28 20.59
CA TRP A 286 18.66 -10.86 21.71
C TRP A 286 17.35 -11.66 21.78
N ALA A 287 16.69 -11.88 20.63
CA ALA A 287 15.45 -12.65 20.57
C ALA A 287 15.61 -14.12 20.99
N LEU A 288 16.80 -14.72 20.75
CA LEU A 288 17.11 -16.12 21.04
C LEU A 288 17.70 -16.34 22.45
N MET A 289 18.07 -15.26 23.15
CA MET A 289 18.60 -15.39 24.51
C MET A 289 17.60 -16.11 25.44
N PRO A 290 18.07 -16.96 26.36
CA PRO A 290 17.26 -17.40 27.49
C PRO A 290 16.68 -16.17 28.22
N ASP A 291 15.40 -16.19 28.57
CA ASP A 291 14.70 -15.11 29.27
C ASP A 291 14.67 -13.75 28.54
N SER A 292 14.77 -13.79 27.21
CA SER A 292 14.67 -12.58 26.40
C SER A 292 13.37 -11.82 26.69
N SER A 293 13.50 -10.52 26.91
CA SER A 293 12.34 -9.63 27.10
C SER A 293 11.48 -9.47 25.82
N LEU A 294 11.96 -9.94 24.67
CA LEU A 294 11.22 -9.96 23.40
C LEU A 294 10.27 -11.15 23.30
N GLN A 295 10.50 -12.22 24.08
CA GLN A 295 9.64 -13.40 24.12
C GLN A 295 8.46 -13.20 25.07
N ALA A 296 7.40 -14.00 24.89
CA ALA A 296 6.39 -14.16 25.91
C ALA A 296 7.01 -14.93 27.10
N ARG A 297 6.56 -14.64 28.31
CA ARG A 297 7.03 -15.35 29.50
C ARG A 297 6.39 -16.73 29.57
N PRO A 298 7.17 -17.80 29.90
CA PRO A 298 6.59 -19.10 30.18
C PRO A 298 5.68 -19.01 31.42
N PRO A 299 4.65 -19.87 31.52
CA PRO A 299 3.92 -20.03 32.77
C PRO A 299 4.85 -20.33 33.94
N ALA A 300 4.46 -19.93 35.15
CA ALA A 300 5.29 -20.14 36.33
C ALA A 300 5.61 -21.62 36.54
N GLY A 301 6.90 -21.95 36.58
CA GLY A 301 7.38 -23.33 36.76
C GLY A 301 7.62 -24.13 35.49
N GLU A 302 7.44 -23.55 34.30
CA GLU A 302 7.73 -24.20 33.02
C GLU A 302 8.99 -23.63 32.38
N GLU A 303 9.88 -24.51 31.87
CA GLU A 303 10.98 -24.13 30.99
C GLU A 303 10.59 -24.39 29.53
N TRP A 304 10.70 -23.38 28.68
CA TRP A 304 10.37 -23.52 27.28
C TRP A 304 11.55 -24.03 26.44
N ALA A 305 11.31 -25.07 25.65
CA ALA A 305 12.21 -25.48 24.59
C ALA A 305 12.39 -24.37 23.55
N LEU A 306 13.50 -24.42 22.77
CA LEU A 306 13.79 -23.43 21.73
C LEU A 306 12.59 -23.18 20.79
N TYR A 307 11.90 -24.24 20.38
CA TYR A 307 10.71 -24.12 19.52
C TYR A 307 9.59 -23.30 20.17
N GLN A 308 9.31 -23.50 21.45
CA GLN A 308 8.27 -22.75 22.18
C GLN A 308 8.68 -21.29 22.36
N ARG A 309 9.97 -21.00 22.57
CA ARG A 309 10.51 -19.64 22.61
C ARG A 309 10.33 -18.93 21.27
N LEU A 310 10.69 -19.59 20.16
CA LEU A 310 10.52 -19.02 18.81
C LEU A 310 9.05 -18.74 18.48
N THR A 311 8.15 -19.67 18.79
CA THR A 311 6.72 -19.46 18.58
C THR A 311 6.14 -18.37 19.47
N SER A 312 6.72 -18.13 20.65
CA SER A 312 6.28 -17.06 21.54
C SER A 312 6.59 -15.67 21.02
N LEU A 313 7.59 -15.51 20.16
CA LEU A 313 7.93 -14.23 19.51
C LEU A 313 6.78 -13.71 18.64
N ASN A 314 5.94 -14.60 18.13
CA ASN A 314 4.81 -14.27 17.27
C ASN A 314 3.48 -14.06 18.03
N LYS A 315 3.44 -14.17 19.34
CA LYS A 315 2.22 -13.91 20.12
C LYS A 315 2.00 -12.42 20.29
N ALA A 316 0.75 -11.95 20.09
CA ALA A 316 0.39 -10.54 20.17
C ALA A 316 0.70 -9.94 21.55
N ALA A 317 0.35 -10.65 22.60
CA ALA A 317 0.69 -10.31 23.98
C ALA A 317 1.03 -11.59 24.76
N PRO A 318 2.03 -11.57 25.60
CA PRO A 318 2.86 -10.45 26.08
C PRO A 318 4.16 -10.22 25.29
N ALA A 319 4.34 -10.79 24.07
CA ALA A 319 5.60 -10.68 23.32
C ALA A 319 5.84 -9.24 22.82
N ARG A 320 6.88 -8.60 23.35
CA ARG A 320 7.21 -7.20 23.02
C ARG A 320 7.74 -7.01 21.58
N LEU A 321 8.27 -8.08 20.96
CA LEU A 321 8.78 -8.00 19.59
C LEU A 321 7.71 -7.52 18.62
N MET A 322 6.48 -8.05 18.73
CA MET A 322 5.38 -7.67 17.85
C MET A 322 4.98 -6.20 18.00
N GLY A 323 4.96 -5.69 19.24
CA GLY A 323 4.73 -4.26 19.50
C GLY A 323 5.88 -3.36 19.05
N SER A 324 7.07 -3.92 18.79
CA SER A 324 8.27 -3.19 18.39
C SER A 324 8.50 -3.17 16.87
N ILE A 325 7.64 -3.77 16.06
CA ILE A 325 7.85 -3.88 14.60
C ILE A 325 8.05 -2.50 13.96
N VAL A 326 7.25 -1.50 14.31
CA VAL A 326 7.36 -0.15 13.75
C VAL A 326 8.65 0.57 14.17
N PRO A 327 9.00 0.61 15.46
CA PRO A 327 10.33 1.08 15.88
C PRO A 327 11.49 0.32 15.24
N LEU A 328 11.37 -0.97 14.99
CA LEU A 328 12.39 -1.75 14.28
C LEU A 328 12.51 -1.31 12.82
N ILE A 329 11.41 -1.11 12.11
CA ILE A 329 11.42 -0.53 10.75
C ILE A 329 12.18 0.80 10.77
N PHE A 330 11.85 1.71 11.71
CA PHE A 330 12.56 2.97 11.87
C PHE A 330 14.08 2.77 12.02
N ILE A 331 14.52 1.88 12.92
CA ILE A 331 15.94 1.62 13.20
C ILE A 331 16.65 0.98 11.98
N PHE A 332 15.99 0.03 11.30
CA PHE A 332 16.55 -0.68 10.14
C PHE A 332 16.71 0.20 8.89
N PHE A 333 16.04 1.35 8.85
CA PHE A 333 16.28 2.36 7.82
C PHE A 333 17.20 3.49 8.31
N LEU A 334 17.08 3.89 9.58
CA LEU A 334 17.87 4.97 10.17
C LEU A 334 19.36 4.66 10.17
N ILE A 335 19.75 3.51 10.72
CA ILE A 335 21.16 3.15 10.89
C ILE A 335 21.89 3.06 9.55
N PRO A 336 21.44 2.25 8.57
CA PRO A 336 22.09 2.19 7.27
C PRO A 336 22.06 3.52 6.52
N GLY A 337 20.99 4.31 6.68
CA GLY A 337 20.93 5.67 6.13
C GLY A 337 22.01 6.58 6.69
N ILE A 338 22.22 6.55 7.99
CA ILE A 338 23.33 7.32 8.65
C ILE A 338 24.68 6.82 8.16
N VAL A 339 24.93 5.52 8.17
CA VAL A 339 26.20 4.91 7.73
C VAL A 339 26.51 5.31 6.30
N HIS A 340 25.56 5.11 5.39
CA HIS A 340 25.72 5.50 3.98
C HIS A 340 25.98 7.00 3.85
N GLY A 341 25.18 7.83 4.51
CA GLY A 341 25.26 9.29 4.40
C GLY A 341 26.62 9.85 4.77
N PHE A 342 27.23 9.34 5.85
CA PHE A 342 28.58 9.79 6.25
C PHE A 342 29.69 9.22 5.36
N VAL A 343 29.60 7.96 4.94
CA VAL A 343 30.63 7.32 4.11
C VAL A 343 30.62 7.88 2.68
N SER A 344 29.44 8.07 2.09
CA SER A 344 29.30 8.70 0.76
C SER A 344 29.70 10.18 0.77
N GLY A 345 29.64 10.83 1.95
CA GLY A 345 29.87 12.26 2.12
C GLY A 345 28.63 13.12 1.85
N THR A 346 27.47 12.51 1.66
CA THR A 346 26.17 13.20 1.56
C THR A 346 25.84 13.90 2.88
N PHE A 347 26.13 13.24 4.01
CA PHE A 347 26.04 13.82 5.35
C PHE A 347 27.42 14.34 5.80
N LYS A 348 27.45 15.58 6.26
CA LYS A 348 28.64 16.21 6.86
C LYS A 348 28.48 16.31 8.37
N THR A 349 27.26 16.42 8.85
CA THR A 349 26.94 16.61 10.27
C THR A 349 25.70 15.81 10.64
N HIS A 350 25.47 15.61 11.95
CA HIS A 350 24.22 15.02 12.46
C HIS A 350 22.97 15.81 12.02
N ARG A 351 23.10 17.12 11.72
CA ARG A 351 21.99 17.95 11.23
C ARG A 351 21.46 17.48 9.89
N ASP A 352 22.28 16.83 9.06
CA ASP A 352 21.85 16.33 7.76
C ASP A 352 20.90 15.13 7.91
N ALA A 353 21.14 14.27 8.91
CA ALA A 353 20.20 13.20 9.26
C ALA A 353 18.85 13.77 9.76
N ILE A 354 18.88 14.79 10.64
CA ILE A 354 17.66 15.46 11.10
C ILE A 354 16.93 16.13 9.93
N LYS A 355 17.67 16.71 8.98
CA LYS A 355 17.09 17.27 7.77
C LYS A 355 16.38 16.21 6.91
N GLY A 356 16.95 14.99 6.82
CA GLY A 356 16.29 13.86 6.18
C GLY A 356 14.96 13.49 6.84
N MET A 357 14.93 13.43 8.19
CA MET A 357 13.69 13.24 8.95
C MET A 357 12.68 14.37 8.69
N SER A 358 13.12 15.62 8.70
CA SER A 358 12.25 16.78 8.46
C SER A 358 11.64 16.74 7.07
N LYS A 359 12.42 16.41 6.03
CA LYS A 359 11.90 16.25 4.66
C LYS A 359 10.85 15.14 4.55
N ALA A 360 11.05 14.01 5.25
CA ALA A 360 10.04 12.97 5.30
C ALA A 360 8.74 13.48 5.96
N MET A 361 8.84 14.28 7.00
CA MET A 361 7.65 14.88 7.64
C MET A 361 6.98 15.93 6.75
N GLU A 362 7.75 16.72 5.98
CA GLU A 362 7.20 17.64 4.97
C GLU A 362 6.35 16.89 3.93
N SER A 363 6.83 15.73 3.45
CA SER A 363 6.05 14.89 2.51
C SER A 363 4.78 14.29 3.13
N MET A 364 4.71 14.18 4.47
CA MET A 364 3.54 13.68 5.19
C MET A 364 2.49 14.77 5.48
N GLY A 365 2.69 16.02 5.06
CA GLY A 365 1.75 17.10 5.33
C GLY A 365 0.32 16.81 4.88
N TYR A 366 0.15 16.35 3.64
CA TYR A 366 -1.16 15.95 3.12
C TYR A 366 -1.76 14.76 3.89
N TYR A 367 -0.93 13.78 4.25
CA TYR A 367 -1.35 12.64 5.07
C TYR A 367 -1.91 13.07 6.42
N LEU A 368 -1.29 14.06 7.10
CA LEU A 368 -1.78 14.58 8.37
C LEU A 368 -3.17 15.21 8.23
N VAL A 369 -3.39 16.00 7.17
CA VAL A 369 -4.71 16.59 6.87
C VAL A 369 -5.75 15.49 6.60
N LEU A 370 -5.40 14.51 5.77
CA LEU A 370 -6.27 13.39 5.44
C LEU A 370 -6.67 12.60 6.70
N VAL A 371 -5.69 12.26 7.53
CA VAL A 371 -5.88 11.47 8.75
C VAL A 371 -6.71 12.22 9.79
N PHE A 372 -6.57 13.54 9.87
CA PHE A 372 -7.40 14.34 10.76
C PHE A 372 -8.89 14.14 10.45
N PHE A 373 -9.30 14.32 9.20
CA PHE A 373 -10.69 14.15 8.82
C PHE A 373 -11.14 12.68 8.80
N ALA A 374 -10.25 11.75 8.45
CA ALA A 374 -10.54 10.31 8.51
C ALA A 374 -10.80 9.83 9.95
N ALA A 375 -9.99 10.28 10.91
CA ALA A 375 -10.17 9.95 12.33
C ALA A 375 -11.53 10.44 12.86
N LEU A 376 -11.89 11.68 12.52
CA LEU A 376 -13.19 12.26 12.91
C LEU A 376 -14.38 11.55 12.25
N PHE A 377 -14.22 11.15 10.97
CA PHE A 377 -15.24 10.36 10.28
C PHE A 377 -15.44 9.00 10.94
N ILE A 378 -14.35 8.25 11.20
CA ILE A 378 -14.42 6.92 11.81
C ILE A 378 -15.00 7.01 13.23
N ALA A 379 -14.61 8.02 14.03
CA ALA A 379 -15.20 8.27 15.34
C ALA A 379 -16.71 8.53 15.25
N SER A 380 -17.13 9.46 14.38
CA SER A 380 -18.56 9.75 14.17
C SER A 380 -19.34 8.52 13.64
N PHE A 381 -18.74 7.75 12.73
CA PHE A 381 -19.32 6.52 12.17
C PHE A 381 -19.49 5.42 13.23
N GLY A 382 -18.52 5.27 14.13
CA GLY A 382 -18.58 4.35 15.27
C GLY A 382 -19.61 4.82 16.31
N GLU A 383 -19.52 6.07 16.79
CA GLU A 383 -20.40 6.63 17.82
C GLU A 383 -21.87 6.69 17.40
N SER A 384 -22.14 6.89 16.11
CA SER A 384 -23.51 6.85 15.57
C SER A 384 -24.16 5.47 15.64
N GLY A 385 -23.36 4.38 15.73
CA GLY A 385 -23.82 3.00 15.60
C GLY A 385 -23.97 2.52 14.13
N PHE A 386 -23.74 3.38 13.13
CA PHE A 386 -23.85 2.98 11.72
C PHE A 386 -22.79 1.96 11.33
N GLY A 387 -21.58 2.05 11.87
CA GLY A 387 -20.52 1.06 11.60
C GLY A 387 -20.98 -0.36 11.93
N ALA A 388 -21.52 -0.54 13.11
CA ALA A 388 -22.07 -1.82 13.57
C ALA A 388 -23.29 -2.27 12.75
N LEU A 389 -24.24 -1.36 12.49
CA LEU A 389 -25.46 -1.67 11.73
C LEU A 389 -25.15 -2.08 10.30
N LEU A 390 -24.28 -1.34 9.60
CA LEU A 390 -23.88 -1.68 8.23
C LEU A 390 -23.11 -2.99 8.17
N ALA A 391 -22.25 -3.25 9.16
CA ALA A 391 -21.52 -4.50 9.24
C ALA A 391 -22.47 -5.70 9.36
N VAL A 392 -23.44 -5.64 10.30
CA VAL A 392 -24.41 -6.73 10.52
C VAL A 392 -25.35 -6.91 9.32
N LYS A 393 -25.91 -5.81 8.79
CA LYS A 393 -26.79 -5.87 7.61
C LYS A 393 -26.04 -6.34 6.37
N GLY A 394 -24.84 -5.81 6.11
CA GLY A 394 -24.02 -6.23 4.99
C GLY A 394 -23.62 -7.71 5.06
N ALA A 395 -23.20 -8.18 6.23
CA ALA A 395 -22.94 -9.60 6.47
C ALA A 395 -24.21 -10.45 6.27
N GLY A 396 -25.38 -9.97 6.72
CA GLY A 396 -26.68 -10.60 6.51
C GLY A 396 -27.04 -10.76 5.03
N VAL A 397 -26.83 -9.71 4.24
CA VAL A 397 -27.05 -9.74 2.78
C VAL A 397 -26.13 -10.78 2.12
N LEU A 398 -24.83 -10.76 2.43
CA LEU A 398 -23.88 -11.73 1.86
C LEU A 398 -24.20 -13.16 2.26
N ARG A 399 -24.65 -13.41 3.51
CA ARG A 399 -25.15 -14.71 3.95
C ARG A 399 -26.41 -15.15 3.19
N SER A 400 -27.38 -14.24 2.97
CA SER A 400 -28.61 -14.55 2.23
C SER A 400 -28.35 -14.90 0.76
N MET A 401 -27.27 -14.35 0.18
CA MET A 401 -26.80 -14.69 -1.17
C MET A 401 -26.05 -16.03 -1.23
N ASN A 402 -25.84 -16.72 -0.10
CA ASN A 402 -24.98 -17.90 0.02
C ASN A 402 -23.59 -17.70 -0.60
N ALA A 403 -23.07 -16.47 -0.54
CA ALA A 403 -21.76 -16.15 -1.09
C ALA A 403 -20.67 -16.88 -0.29
N SER A 404 -19.87 -17.71 -0.98
CA SER A 404 -18.71 -18.32 -0.34
C SER A 404 -17.68 -17.26 0.07
N PRO A 405 -16.83 -17.53 1.07
CA PRO A 405 -15.75 -16.60 1.44
C PRO A 405 -14.89 -16.16 0.26
N SER A 406 -14.59 -17.09 -0.67
CA SER A 406 -13.80 -16.77 -1.87
C SER A 406 -14.52 -15.82 -2.82
N VAL A 407 -15.84 -15.98 -3.02
CA VAL A 407 -16.65 -15.06 -3.83
C VAL A 407 -16.72 -13.68 -3.18
N THR A 408 -16.86 -13.64 -1.86
CA THR A 408 -16.86 -12.39 -1.10
C THR A 408 -15.54 -11.64 -1.24
N ILE A 409 -14.40 -12.33 -1.11
CA ILE A 409 -13.06 -11.74 -1.29
C ILE A 409 -12.84 -11.29 -2.74
N ALA A 410 -13.29 -12.07 -3.74
CA ALA A 410 -13.25 -11.63 -5.15
C ALA A 410 -14.07 -10.34 -5.35
N GLY A 411 -15.22 -10.22 -4.70
CA GLY A 411 -16.03 -9.00 -4.69
C GLY A 411 -15.28 -7.80 -4.09
N VAL A 412 -14.57 -7.99 -2.99
CA VAL A 412 -13.73 -6.94 -2.38
C VAL A 412 -12.63 -6.49 -3.34
N ILE A 413 -11.95 -7.44 -4.00
CA ILE A 413 -10.92 -7.14 -5.01
C ILE A 413 -11.52 -6.31 -6.14
N LEU A 414 -12.68 -6.70 -6.68
CA LEU A 414 -13.34 -6.03 -7.79
C LEU A 414 -13.80 -4.61 -7.42
N ILE A 415 -14.38 -4.43 -6.23
CA ILE A 415 -14.78 -3.10 -5.75
C ILE A 415 -13.53 -2.22 -5.55
N SER A 416 -12.48 -2.76 -4.93
CA SER A 416 -11.22 -2.03 -4.75
C SER A 416 -10.62 -1.61 -6.09
N THR A 417 -10.63 -2.50 -7.08
CA THR A 417 -10.22 -2.24 -8.48
C THR A 417 -11.01 -1.08 -9.08
N THR A 418 -12.34 -1.10 -8.94
CA THR A 418 -13.22 -0.08 -9.51
C THR A 418 -13.02 1.29 -8.85
N VAL A 419 -12.94 1.31 -7.53
CA VAL A 419 -12.69 2.54 -6.76
C VAL A 419 -11.31 3.11 -7.08
N ASN A 420 -10.31 2.25 -7.33
CA ASN A 420 -8.96 2.67 -7.69
C ASN A 420 -8.91 3.44 -9.03
N LEU A 421 -9.78 3.16 -9.96
CA LEU A 421 -9.84 3.93 -11.21
C LEU A 421 -10.23 5.39 -10.98
N LEU A 422 -10.97 5.67 -9.90
CA LEU A 422 -11.49 7.01 -9.57
C LEU A 422 -10.66 7.77 -8.54
N ILE A 423 -10.00 7.07 -7.62
CA ILE A 423 -9.24 7.66 -6.51
C ILE A 423 -7.82 7.10 -6.54
N GLY A 424 -6.82 7.90 -6.92
CA GLY A 424 -5.43 7.47 -7.09
C GLY A 424 -4.65 7.19 -5.77
N SER A 425 -5.17 7.57 -4.60
CA SER A 425 -4.49 7.41 -3.31
C SER A 425 -4.88 6.13 -2.59
N ALA A 426 -3.93 5.20 -2.40
CA ALA A 426 -4.16 3.94 -1.67
C ALA A 426 -4.59 4.15 -0.21
N SER A 427 -3.95 5.08 0.51
CA SER A 427 -4.31 5.38 1.90
C SER A 427 -5.71 5.97 2.02
N ALA A 428 -6.07 6.93 1.16
CA ALA A 428 -7.38 7.55 1.17
C ALA A 428 -8.50 6.54 0.88
N LYS A 429 -8.32 5.68 -0.12
CA LYS A 429 -9.29 4.61 -0.44
C LYS A 429 -9.49 3.65 0.71
N TRP A 430 -8.38 3.14 1.29
CA TRP A 430 -8.50 2.17 2.38
C TRP A 430 -9.06 2.79 3.65
N ALA A 431 -8.75 4.07 3.93
CA ALA A 431 -9.38 4.81 5.02
C ALA A 431 -10.91 4.92 4.86
N MET A 432 -11.41 4.99 3.62
CA MET A 432 -12.86 5.02 3.32
C MET A 432 -13.49 3.61 3.33
N LEU A 433 -12.78 2.60 2.82
CA LEU A 433 -13.32 1.25 2.63
C LEU A 433 -13.18 0.37 3.88
N SER A 434 -12.08 0.53 4.65
CA SER A 434 -11.82 -0.33 5.81
C SER A 434 -12.89 -0.27 6.90
N PRO A 435 -13.49 0.89 7.25
CA PRO A 435 -14.55 0.93 8.27
C PRO A 435 -15.84 0.21 7.86
N ILE A 436 -15.99 -0.08 6.57
CA ILE A 436 -17.16 -0.78 6.01
C ILE A 436 -16.83 -2.26 5.81
N PHE A 437 -15.77 -2.57 5.07
CA PHE A 437 -15.45 -3.93 4.67
C PHE A 437 -14.92 -4.77 5.82
N VAL A 438 -13.99 -4.22 6.61
CA VAL A 438 -13.34 -5.00 7.66
C VAL A 438 -14.35 -5.52 8.69
N PRO A 439 -15.20 -4.69 9.33
CA PRO A 439 -16.17 -5.18 10.31
C PRO A 439 -17.20 -6.14 9.69
N MET A 440 -17.65 -5.87 8.45
CA MET A 440 -18.57 -6.75 7.75
C MET A 440 -17.98 -8.14 7.49
N LEU A 441 -16.71 -8.21 7.05
CA LEU A 441 -16.01 -9.48 6.77
C LEU A 441 -15.68 -10.23 8.06
N MET A 442 -15.32 -9.54 9.14
CA MET A 442 -15.14 -10.15 10.47
C MET A 442 -16.40 -10.87 10.92
N LEU A 443 -17.59 -10.29 10.73
CA LEU A 443 -18.87 -10.92 11.06
C LEU A 443 -19.19 -12.14 10.19
N LEU A 444 -18.51 -12.30 9.06
CA LEU A 444 -18.56 -13.51 8.21
C LEU A 444 -17.47 -14.52 8.56
N GLY A 445 -16.68 -14.28 9.59
CA GLY A 445 -15.55 -15.13 9.97
C GLY A 445 -14.29 -14.92 9.15
N ILE A 446 -14.23 -13.88 8.31
CA ILE A 446 -13.07 -13.55 7.48
C ILE A 446 -12.19 -12.54 8.22
N SER A 447 -10.88 -12.78 8.23
CA SER A 447 -9.94 -11.92 8.96
C SER A 447 -9.75 -10.54 8.34
N PRO A 448 -9.44 -9.52 9.16
CA PRO A 448 -9.01 -8.21 8.69
C PRO A 448 -7.78 -8.25 7.77
N GLU A 449 -6.85 -9.16 8.03
CA GLU A 449 -5.62 -9.35 7.27
C GLU A 449 -5.88 -9.83 5.85
N LEU A 450 -6.85 -10.75 5.67
CA LEU A 450 -7.27 -11.21 4.35
C LEU A 450 -8.04 -10.12 3.59
N ALA A 451 -8.88 -9.35 4.28
CA ALA A 451 -9.55 -8.18 3.69
C ALA A 451 -8.52 -7.16 3.16
N GLN A 452 -7.47 -6.89 3.94
CA GLN A 452 -6.39 -5.99 3.53
C GLN A 452 -5.60 -6.56 2.34
N ALA A 453 -5.30 -7.87 2.31
CA ALA A 453 -4.61 -8.51 1.18
C ALA A 453 -5.44 -8.42 -0.11
N ALA A 454 -6.75 -8.64 -0.02
CA ALA A 454 -7.68 -8.49 -1.14
C ALA A 454 -7.70 -7.05 -1.68
N TYR A 455 -7.80 -6.07 -0.78
CA TYR A 455 -7.72 -4.64 -1.13
C TYR A 455 -6.43 -4.32 -1.88
N ARG A 456 -5.27 -4.80 -1.39
CA ARG A 456 -3.95 -4.56 -1.99
C ARG A 456 -3.86 -5.02 -3.44
N ILE A 457 -4.48 -6.15 -3.79
CA ILE A 457 -4.50 -6.67 -5.17
C ILE A 457 -5.31 -5.74 -6.08
N GLY A 458 -6.53 -5.39 -5.66
CA GLY A 458 -7.40 -4.52 -6.45
C GLY A 458 -6.82 -3.12 -6.65
N ASP A 459 -6.22 -2.56 -5.59
CA ASP A 459 -5.54 -1.27 -5.62
C ASP A 459 -4.36 -1.27 -6.60
N SER A 460 -3.41 -2.17 -6.43
CA SER A 460 -2.15 -2.14 -7.15
C SER A 460 -2.30 -2.47 -8.63
N SER A 461 -3.10 -3.48 -8.97
CA SER A 461 -3.23 -3.97 -10.34
C SER A 461 -3.75 -2.93 -11.33
N THR A 462 -4.52 -1.93 -10.88
CA THR A 462 -5.11 -0.88 -11.72
C THR A 462 -4.45 0.49 -11.62
N ASN A 463 -3.47 0.66 -10.73
CA ASN A 463 -2.70 1.91 -10.62
C ASN A 463 -2.04 2.33 -11.93
N ILE A 464 -1.65 1.37 -12.76
CA ILE A 464 -0.92 1.60 -14.02
C ILE A 464 -1.81 1.99 -15.20
N ILE A 465 -3.12 1.95 -15.05
CA ILE A 465 -4.07 2.32 -16.10
C ILE A 465 -4.96 3.51 -15.72
N THR A 466 -4.91 3.96 -14.46
CA THR A 466 -5.71 5.12 -14.06
C THR A 466 -4.96 6.43 -14.28
N PRO A 467 -5.57 7.39 -15.03
CA PRO A 467 -4.99 8.72 -15.20
C PRO A 467 -5.02 9.55 -13.90
N MET A 468 -5.79 9.11 -12.89
CA MET A 468 -5.88 9.77 -11.58
C MET A 468 -4.66 9.55 -10.70
N MET A 469 -3.72 8.70 -11.13
CA MET A 469 -2.46 8.52 -10.43
C MET A 469 -1.54 9.73 -10.61
N PRO A 470 -1.03 10.36 -9.52
CA PRO A 470 -0.26 11.60 -9.60
C PRO A 470 0.97 11.54 -10.51
N TYR A 471 1.60 10.36 -10.62
CA TYR A 471 2.82 10.18 -11.41
C TYR A 471 2.56 9.75 -12.87
N PHE A 472 1.31 9.49 -13.25
CA PHE A 472 0.99 9.05 -14.62
C PHE A 472 1.46 10.06 -15.69
N PRO A 473 1.23 11.39 -15.53
CA PRO A 473 1.73 12.39 -16.48
C PRO A 473 3.26 12.39 -16.59
N LEU A 474 3.97 12.15 -15.49
CA LEU A 474 5.44 12.07 -15.48
C LEU A 474 5.95 10.90 -16.32
N VAL A 475 5.29 9.74 -16.27
CA VAL A 475 5.62 8.58 -17.09
C VAL A 475 5.42 8.90 -18.59
N VAL A 476 4.34 9.61 -18.92
CA VAL A 476 4.10 10.08 -20.31
C VAL A 476 5.26 10.97 -20.78
N VAL A 477 5.71 11.92 -19.95
CA VAL A 477 6.87 12.80 -20.27
C VAL A 477 8.14 11.98 -20.48
N PHE A 478 8.39 10.95 -19.68
CA PHE A 478 9.55 10.07 -19.90
C PHE A 478 9.47 9.31 -21.22
N CYS A 479 8.29 8.85 -21.62
CA CYS A 479 8.08 8.22 -22.90
C CYS A 479 8.30 9.19 -24.08
N GLN A 480 7.83 10.44 -23.94
CA GLN A 480 7.97 11.49 -24.96
C GLN A 480 9.44 11.85 -25.27
N ARG A 481 10.36 11.65 -24.33
CA ARG A 481 11.81 11.82 -24.59
C ARG A 481 12.34 10.89 -25.67
N TYR A 482 11.70 9.73 -25.86
CA TYR A 482 12.10 8.73 -26.84
C TYR A 482 11.16 8.67 -28.05
N VAL A 483 9.86 8.88 -27.81
CA VAL A 483 8.83 8.85 -28.86
C VAL A 483 7.90 10.05 -28.66
N LYS A 484 8.12 11.10 -29.44
CA LYS A 484 7.51 12.45 -29.26
C LYS A 484 5.99 12.46 -29.20
N ASN A 485 5.35 11.58 -29.98
CA ASN A 485 3.88 11.51 -30.09
C ASN A 485 3.23 10.61 -29.02
N THR A 486 3.95 10.22 -27.97
CA THR A 486 3.39 9.39 -26.89
C THR A 486 2.43 10.22 -26.04
N GLY A 487 1.19 9.77 -25.94
CA GLY A 487 0.16 10.37 -25.07
C GLY A 487 -0.32 9.39 -24.01
N ILE A 488 -1.26 9.86 -23.15
CA ILE A 488 -1.90 9.06 -22.10
C ILE A 488 -2.47 7.75 -22.66
N GLY A 489 -3.20 7.79 -23.79
CA GLY A 489 -3.77 6.60 -24.43
C GLY A 489 -2.72 5.58 -24.87
N THR A 490 -1.54 6.05 -25.33
CA THR A 490 -0.44 5.16 -25.71
C THR A 490 0.11 4.43 -24.50
N VAL A 491 0.42 5.15 -23.42
CA VAL A 491 0.93 4.56 -22.17
C VAL A 491 -0.09 3.59 -21.60
N THR A 492 -1.37 3.96 -21.51
CA THR A 492 -2.42 3.06 -21.01
C THR A 492 -2.56 1.82 -21.87
N SER A 493 -2.47 1.93 -23.22
CA SER A 493 -2.51 0.78 -24.12
C SER A 493 -1.32 -0.18 -23.93
N LEU A 494 -0.17 0.32 -23.50
CA LEU A 494 0.98 -0.50 -23.11
C LEU A 494 0.79 -1.14 -21.74
N MET A 495 0.10 -0.46 -20.82
CA MET A 495 -0.08 -0.94 -19.45
C MET A 495 -1.28 -1.87 -19.26
N LEU A 496 -2.25 -1.85 -20.15
CA LEU A 496 -3.48 -2.67 -20.04
C LEU A 496 -3.20 -4.18 -19.93
N PRO A 497 -2.29 -4.79 -20.73
CA PRO A 497 -1.94 -6.19 -20.58
C PRO A 497 -1.39 -6.55 -19.19
N TYR A 498 -0.54 -5.67 -18.62
CA TYR A 498 -0.04 -5.87 -17.25
C TYR A 498 -1.17 -5.80 -16.22
N SER A 499 -2.01 -4.75 -16.30
CA SER A 499 -3.10 -4.53 -15.34
C SER A 499 -4.06 -5.72 -15.29
N LEU A 500 -4.54 -6.19 -16.44
CA LEU A 500 -5.45 -7.32 -16.52
C LEU A 500 -4.80 -8.62 -16.05
N SER A 501 -3.55 -8.87 -16.44
CA SER A 501 -2.84 -10.09 -16.02
C SER A 501 -2.53 -10.07 -14.52
N PHE A 502 -2.12 -8.93 -13.97
CA PHE A 502 -1.90 -8.79 -12.54
C PHE A 502 -3.20 -9.00 -11.77
N LEU A 503 -4.29 -8.37 -12.17
CA LEU A 503 -5.58 -8.53 -11.51
C LEU A 503 -6.02 -10.00 -11.45
N VAL A 504 -5.98 -10.70 -12.59
CA VAL A 504 -6.45 -12.09 -12.68
C VAL A 504 -5.50 -13.06 -12.00
N LEU A 505 -4.20 -13.01 -12.35
CA LEU A 505 -3.22 -13.99 -11.87
C LEU A 505 -2.86 -13.77 -10.39
N TRP A 506 -2.84 -12.52 -9.93
CA TRP A 506 -2.59 -12.24 -8.52
C TRP A 506 -3.79 -12.62 -7.64
N THR A 507 -5.02 -12.40 -8.13
CA THR A 507 -6.23 -12.92 -7.47
C THR A 507 -6.22 -14.45 -7.39
N ALA A 508 -5.89 -15.14 -8.50
CA ALA A 508 -5.76 -16.59 -8.51
C ALA A 508 -4.65 -17.06 -7.55
N PHE A 509 -3.55 -16.32 -7.47
CA PHE A 509 -2.46 -16.61 -6.53
C PHE A 509 -2.88 -16.43 -5.07
N LEU A 510 -3.69 -15.42 -4.74
CA LEU A 510 -4.24 -15.28 -3.39
C LEU A 510 -5.09 -16.50 -3.00
N PHE A 511 -5.96 -16.96 -3.90
CA PHE A 511 -6.79 -18.15 -3.63
C PHE A 511 -5.96 -19.42 -3.54
N LEU A 512 -4.94 -19.58 -4.37
CA LEU A 512 -3.99 -20.69 -4.25
C LEU A 512 -3.26 -20.64 -2.91
N TYR A 513 -2.73 -19.47 -2.54
CA TYR A 513 -2.01 -19.25 -1.29
C TYR A 513 -2.88 -19.55 -0.08
N TRP A 514 -4.14 -19.13 -0.11
CA TRP A 514 -5.16 -19.42 0.90
C TRP A 514 -5.48 -20.93 0.96
N SER A 515 -5.68 -21.59 -0.18
CA SER A 515 -6.01 -23.03 -0.23
C SER A 515 -4.90 -23.93 0.33
N ILE A 516 -3.64 -23.50 0.20
CA ILE A 516 -2.48 -24.21 0.76
C ILE A 516 -2.36 -23.95 2.27
N GLY A 517 -2.97 -22.89 2.80
CA GLY A 517 -2.93 -22.54 4.22
C GLY A 517 -1.63 -21.89 4.68
N ILE A 518 -0.83 -21.32 3.75
CA ILE A 518 0.37 -20.57 4.11
C ILE A 518 -0.05 -19.24 4.77
N PRO A 519 0.45 -18.87 5.97
CA PRO A 519 0.09 -17.60 6.60
C PRO A 519 0.35 -16.41 5.71
N LEU A 520 -0.55 -15.41 5.70
CA LEU A 520 -0.38 -14.18 4.91
C LEU A 520 0.85 -13.37 5.31
N GLY A 521 1.23 -13.46 6.58
CA GLY A 521 2.38 -12.78 7.15
C GLY A 521 2.49 -13.06 8.65
N ILE A 522 3.18 -12.18 9.36
CA ILE A 522 3.32 -12.27 10.81
C ILE A 522 1.96 -11.95 11.45
N GLN A 523 1.39 -12.93 12.17
CA GLN A 523 0.02 -12.86 12.71
C GLN A 523 -1.05 -12.66 11.63
N GLY A 524 -0.75 -13.01 10.37
CA GLY A 524 -1.66 -12.89 9.23
C GLY A 524 -2.49 -14.18 9.09
N HIS A 525 -3.71 -14.14 9.59
CA HIS A 525 -4.66 -15.25 9.55
C HIS A 525 -5.65 -15.10 8.39
N TYR A 526 -6.39 -16.15 8.08
CA TYR A 526 -7.49 -16.12 7.09
C TYR A 526 -8.84 -15.97 7.74
N GLU A 527 -8.97 -16.48 8.97
CA GLU A 527 -10.24 -16.56 9.69
C GLU A 527 -10.22 -15.66 10.93
N TYR A 528 -11.35 -15.07 11.20
CA TYR A 528 -11.64 -14.37 12.43
C TYR A 528 -12.65 -15.19 13.24
N VAL A 529 -12.32 -15.49 14.49
CA VAL A 529 -13.24 -16.19 15.38
C VAL A 529 -14.25 -15.19 15.94
N VAL A 530 -15.45 -15.23 15.39
CA VAL A 530 -16.55 -14.39 15.89
C VAL A 530 -16.86 -14.80 17.33
N PRO A 531 -16.82 -13.87 18.31
CA PRO A 531 -17.20 -14.19 19.68
C PRO A 531 -18.60 -14.83 19.73
N ALA A 532 -18.72 -15.97 20.40
CA ALA A 532 -20.01 -16.64 20.55
C ALA A 532 -21.01 -15.70 21.24
N THR A 533 -22.21 -15.57 20.66
CA THR A 533 -23.29 -14.84 21.35
C THR A 533 -23.53 -15.49 22.71
N ALA A 534 -23.38 -14.71 23.78
CA ALA A 534 -23.73 -15.14 25.13
C ALA A 534 -25.27 -15.40 25.19
N GLY A 535 -25.72 -16.54 24.67
CA GLY A 535 -27.16 -16.86 24.61
C GLY A 535 -27.54 -18.11 23.86
N ALA A 536 -26.59 -18.92 23.39
CA ALA A 536 -26.88 -20.25 22.83
C ALA A 536 -26.39 -21.33 23.80
N MET A 537 -26.93 -21.39 25.00
CA MET A 537 -26.97 -22.52 25.91
C MET A 537 -28.38 -22.62 26.47
#